data_d8d2b30141ad0d95fa86d9fd188886c0
#
_entry.id   d8d2b30141ad0d95fa86d9fd188886c0
#
_cell.length_a   1.000
_cell.length_b   1.000
_cell.length_c   1.000
_cell.angle_alpha   90.00
_cell.angle_beta   90.00
_cell.angle_gamma   90.00
#
_symmetry.space_group_name_H-M   'P 1'
#
loop_
_entity.id
_entity.type
_entity.pdbx_description
1 polymer ?
#
loop_
_entity_poly.entity_id
_entity_poly.type
_entity_poly.pdbx_seq_one_letter_code
_entity_poly.pdbx_strand_id
1 'polypeptide(L)'
;MSQEEQLKAIRERIDALDLEILRLISERAECAQEVAHIKLEGGGEAHFYRPEREAQVLRSVMEKNQGPLSDEEIARLFREVMSACLALEQPLTIAYLGPEGTFTQEASLKHFGHSVSTMAMDTIDHVFREVEAGVCNYGVVPIENSTEGVVSHTLDMFMQSPLQVCGEVELRIHQNLLGKME
;
A
#
# COMPACT_ATOMS: atom_id res chain seq x y z
N MET A 1 12.88 -24.01 -36.87
CA MET A 1 12.56 -24.16 -35.43
C MET A 1 11.12 -24.60 -35.30
N SER A 2 10.88 -25.69 -34.59
CA SER A 2 9.52 -26.10 -34.26
C SER A 2 8.85 -25.10 -33.27
N GLN A 3 7.53 -25.13 -33.18
CA GLN A 3 6.81 -24.31 -32.19
C GLN A 3 7.29 -24.59 -30.76
N GLU A 4 7.61 -25.81 -30.47
CA GLU A 4 8.11 -26.26 -29.17
C GLU A 4 9.50 -25.69 -28.84
N GLU A 5 10.41 -25.66 -29.81
CA GLU A 5 11.72 -25.03 -29.66
C GLU A 5 11.61 -23.51 -29.43
N GLN A 6 10.69 -22.85 -30.13
CA GLN A 6 10.42 -21.40 -29.92
C GLN A 6 9.88 -21.12 -28.54
N LEU A 7 8.91 -21.91 -28.06
CA LEU A 7 8.35 -21.77 -26.71
C LEU A 7 9.40 -22.02 -25.63
N LYS A 8 10.27 -23.04 -25.83
CA LYS A 8 11.37 -23.32 -24.90
C LYS A 8 12.32 -22.13 -24.78
N ALA A 9 12.75 -21.56 -25.90
CA ALA A 9 13.67 -20.43 -25.93
C ALA A 9 13.06 -19.18 -25.24
N ILE A 10 11.72 -18.92 -25.41
CA ILE A 10 11.04 -17.83 -24.72
C ILE A 10 10.97 -18.08 -23.21
N ARG A 11 10.69 -19.31 -22.76
CA ARG A 11 10.67 -19.65 -21.33
C ARG A 11 12.05 -19.48 -20.69
N GLU A 12 13.11 -19.95 -21.32
CA GLU A 12 14.49 -19.74 -20.84
C GLU A 12 14.84 -18.25 -20.71
N ARG A 13 14.33 -17.41 -21.63
CA ARG A 13 14.48 -15.96 -21.53
C ARG A 13 13.67 -15.35 -20.38
N ILE A 14 12.45 -15.84 -20.12
CA ILE A 14 11.64 -15.41 -18.97
C ILE A 14 12.36 -15.78 -17.67
N ASP A 15 12.84 -17.01 -17.53
CA ASP A 15 13.56 -17.46 -16.35
C ASP A 15 14.80 -16.58 -16.05
N ALA A 16 15.52 -16.17 -17.08
CA ALA A 16 16.66 -15.26 -16.93
C ALA A 16 16.23 -13.85 -16.47
N LEU A 17 15.10 -13.34 -16.98
CA LEU A 17 14.53 -12.05 -16.54
C LEU A 17 14.04 -12.13 -15.09
N ASP A 18 13.43 -13.24 -14.67
CA ASP A 18 12.97 -13.44 -13.30
C ASP A 18 14.14 -13.40 -12.31
N LEU A 19 15.28 -14.01 -12.65
CA LEU A 19 16.49 -13.93 -11.83
C LEU A 19 17.04 -12.50 -11.74
N GLU A 20 16.98 -11.72 -12.82
CA GLU A 20 17.41 -10.31 -12.81
C GLU A 20 16.46 -9.44 -11.99
N ILE A 21 15.15 -9.64 -12.09
CA ILE A 21 14.15 -8.97 -11.26
C ILE A 21 14.40 -9.27 -9.77
N LEU A 22 14.63 -10.56 -9.42
CA LEU A 22 14.94 -10.97 -8.05
C LEU A 22 16.20 -10.26 -7.53
N ARG A 23 17.27 -10.20 -8.34
CA ARG A 23 18.51 -9.51 -7.99
C ARG A 23 18.26 -8.03 -7.72
N LEU A 24 17.53 -7.34 -8.60
CA LEU A 24 17.24 -5.91 -8.48
C LEU A 24 16.33 -5.59 -7.28
N ILE A 25 15.34 -6.45 -6.98
CA ILE A 25 14.50 -6.31 -5.80
C ILE A 25 15.33 -6.47 -4.53
N SER A 26 16.23 -7.46 -4.48
CA SER A 26 17.12 -7.70 -3.33
C SER A 26 18.06 -6.52 -3.10
N GLU A 27 18.71 -6.02 -4.14
CA GLU A 27 19.60 -4.84 -4.08
C GLU A 27 18.85 -3.58 -3.61
N ARG A 28 17.60 -3.40 -4.07
CA ARG A 28 16.75 -2.31 -3.61
C ARG A 28 16.40 -2.44 -2.12
N ALA A 29 16.15 -3.66 -1.64
CA ALA A 29 15.87 -3.93 -0.23
C ALA A 29 17.10 -3.65 0.66
N GLU A 30 18.30 -4.00 0.20
CA GLU A 30 19.56 -3.66 0.87
C GLU A 30 19.73 -2.14 0.98
N CYS A 31 19.52 -1.38 -0.11
CA CYS A 31 19.53 0.08 -0.07
C CYS A 31 18.50 0.66 0.93
N ALA A 32 17.32 0.05 1.06
CA ALA A 32 16.32 0.50 2.04
C ALA A 32 16.83 0.30 3.49
N GLN A 33 17.45 -0.85 3.78
CA GLN A 33 18.07 -1.10 5.09
C GLN A 33 19.22 -0.12 5.39
N GLU A 34 20.04 0.23 4.39
CA GLU A 34 21.08 1.25 4.55
C GLU A 34 20.49 2.62 4.89
N VAL A 35 19.39 3.02 4.22
CA VAL A 35 18.66 4.26 4.53
C VAL A 35 18.13 4.24 5.97
N ALA A 36 17.58 3.10 6.43
CA ALA A 36 17.13 2.96 7.81
C ALA A 36 18.27 3.14 8.82
N HIS A 37 19.40 2.52 8.55
CA HIS A 37 20.59 2.63 9.40
C HIS A 37 21.08 4.09 9.52
N ILE A 38 21.22 4.78 8.39
CA ILE A 38 21.62 6.21 8.35
C ILE A 38 20.63 7.09 9.14
N LYS A 39 19.31 6.84 9.02
CA LYS A 39 18.31 7.60 9.78
C LYS A 39 18.39 7.39 11.28
N LEU A 40 18.66 6.17 11.71
CA LEU A 40 18.82 5.82 13.14
C LEU A 40 20.09 6.43 13.75
N GLU A 41 21.19 6.49 13.00
CA GLU A 41 22.44 7.12 13.44
C GLU A 41 22.32 8.63 13.60
N GLY A 42 21.40 9.28 12.86
CA GLY A 42 21.19 10.73 12.89
C GLY A 42 20.56 11.28 14.17
N GLY A 43 20.13 10.44 15.13
CA GLY A 43 19.71 10.81 16.49
C GLY A 43 18.41 11.60 16.61
N GLY A 44 17.60 11.71 15.55
CA GLY A 44 16.29 12.36 15.54
C GLY A 44 15.13 11.34 15.49
N GLU A 45 13.88 11.83 15.55
CA GLU A 45 12.72 10.99 15.21
C GLU A 45 12.81 10.53 13.76
N ALA A 46 13.05 9.23 13.56
CA ALA A 46 13.21 8.66 12.23
C ALA A 46 11.82 8.40 11.62
N HIS A 47 11.37 9.29 10.76
CA HIS A 47 10.20 9.05 9.92
C HIS A 47 10.58 8.17 8.72
N PHE A 48 10.23 6.88 8.79
CA PHE A 48 10.56 5.93 7.73
C PHE A 48 9.61 6.03 6.55
N TYR A 49 8.31 6.05 6.79
CA TYR A 49 7.31 6.24 5.73
C TYR A 49 7.24 7.71 5.29
N ARG A 50 7.40 7.94 4.00
CA ARG A 50 7.39 9.27 3.38
C ARG A 50 6.45 9.28 2.17
N PRO A 51 5.17 9.66 2.38
CA PRO A 51 4.15 9.65 1.33
C PRO A 51 4.56 10.43 0.07
N GLU A 52 5.26 11.58 0.25
CA GLU A 52 5.71 12.41 -0.86
C GLU A 52 6.73 11.68 -1.74
N ARG A 53 7.64 10.92 -1.10
CA ARG A 53 8.66 10.14 -1.83
C ARG A 53 8.04 8.97 -2.56
N GLU A 54 7.10 8.29 -1.92
CA GLU A 54 6.32 7.23 -2.56
C GLU A 54 5.60 7.75 -3.80
N ALA A 55 4.86 8.85 -3.68
CA ALA A 55 4.16 9.47 -4.78
C ALA A 55 5.10 9.90 -5.93
N GLN A 56 6.32 10.39 -5.63
CA GLN A 56 7.32 10.70 -6.63
C GLN A 56 7.78 9.45 -7.40
N VAL A 57 8.06 8.35 -6.68
CA VAL A 57 8.50 7.09 -7.31
C VAL A 57 7.40 6.55 -8.21
N LEU A 58 6.15 6.49 -7.72
CA LEU A 58 5.02 5.99 -8.50
C LEU A 58 4.78 6.82 -9.77
N ARG A 59 4.79 8.14 -9.69
CA ARG A 59 4.71 9.00 -10.88
C ARG A 59 5.85 8.73 -11.85
N SER A 60 7.08 8.66 -11.36
CA SER A 60 8.25 8.43 -12.22
C SER A 60 8.20 7.09 -12.95
N VAL A 61 7.71 6.01 -12.32
CA VAL A 61 7.61 4.71 -13.00
C VAL A 61 6.48 4.69 -14.01
N MET A 62 5.35 5.32 -13.73
CA MET A 62 4.26 5.48 -14.71
C MET A 62 4.69 6.29 -15.93
N GLU A 63 5.34 7.44 -15.73
CA GLU A 63 5.86 8.30 -16.82
C GLU A 63 6.90 7.60 -17.70
N LYS A 64 7.67 6.68 -17.12
CA LYS A 64 8.72 5.93 -17.83
C LYS A 64 8.25 4.60 -18.39
N ASN A 65 7.02 4.20 -18.09
CA ASN A 65 6.49 2.95 -18.59
C ASN A 65 6.31 3.01 -20.12
N GLN A 66 6.96 2.10 -20.83
CA GLN A 66 6.85 1.92 -22.28
C GLN A 66 6.51 0.47 -22.62
N GLY A 67 6.17 -0.31 -21.59
CA GLY A 67 5.89 -1.74 -21.73
C GLY A 67 4.41 -2.02 -22.03
N PRO A 68 4.06 -3.29 -22.16
CA PRO A 68 2.68 -3.71 -22.45
C PRO A 68 1.76 -3.71 -21.22
N LEU A 69 2.30 -3.57 -20.00
CA LEU A 69 1.49 -3.43 -18.79
C LEU A 69 0.98 -1.99 -18.66
N SER A 70 -0.23 -1.81 -18.12
CA SER A 70 -0.77 -0.48 -17.85
C SER A 70 0.06 0.25 -16.76
N ASP A 71 -0.05 1.58 -16.75
CA ASP A 71 0.65 2.41 -15.77
C ASP A 71 0.17 2.10 -14.34
N GLU A 72 -1.12 1.78 -14.17
CA GLU A 72 -1.72 1.38 -12.90
C GLU A 72 -1.15 0.05 -12.39
N GLU A 73 -0.95 -0.95 -13.27
CA GLU A 73 -0.35 -2.22 -12.90
C GLU A 73 1.12 -2.05 -12.49
N ILE A 74 1.88 -1.24 -13.23
CA ILE A 74 3.25 -0.90 -12.86
C ILE A 74 3.29 -0.19 -11.50
N ALA A 75 2.43 0.79 -11.27
CA ALA A 75 2.36 1.49 -9.99
C ALA A 75 2.01 0.52 -8.84
N ARG A 76 1.07 -0.41 -9.05
CA ARG A 76 0.70 -1.43 -8.07
C ARG A 76 1.89 -2.32 -7.72
N LEU A 77 2.61 -2.85 -8.70
CA LEU A 77 3.79 -3.70 -8.48
C LEU A 77 4.89 -2.94 -7.71
N PHE A 78 5.16 -1.69 -8.09
CA PHE A 78 6.16 -0.88 -7.40
C PHE A 78 5.74 -0.54 -5.97
N ARG A 79 4.45 -0.34 -5.69
CA ARG A 79 3.95 -0.14 -4.32
C ARG A 79 4.21 -1.37 -3.46
N GLU A 80 3.96 -2.58 -3.95
CA GLU A 80 4.25 -3.82 -3.20
C GLU A 80 5.75 -3.96 -2.91
N VAL A 81 6.61 -3.68 -3.87
CA VAL A 81 8.06 -3.69 -3.64
C VAL A 81 8.47 -2.65 -2.60
N MET A 82 7.90 -1.43 -2.65
CA MET A 82 8.18 -0.39 -1.67
C MET A 82 7.66 -0.75 -0.28
N SER A 83 6.46 -1.31 -0.18
CA SER A 83 5.87 -1.78 1.07
C SER A 83 6.73 -2.87 1.73
N ALA A 84 7.17 -3.85 0.94
CA ALA A 84 8.05 -4.92 1.42
C ALA A 84 9.40 -4.38 1.92
N CYS A 85 10.00 -3.43 1.21
CA CYS A 85 11.26 -2.81 1.65
C CYS A 85 11.06 -1.95 2.91
N LEU A 86 9.98 -1.18 3.01
CA LEU A 86 9.66 -0.37 4.18
C LEU A 86 9.43 -1.24 5.43
N ALA A 87 8.82 -2.41 5.28
CA ALA A 87 8.64 -3.35 6.38
C ALA A 87 9.96 -3.87 6.97
N LEU A 88 11.05 -3.86 6.18
CA LEU A 88 12.41 -4.15 6.67
C LEU A 88 13.02 -2.99 7.47
N GLU A 89 12.61 -1.76 7.18
CA GLU A 89 13.05 -0.56 7.91
C GLU A 89 12.28 -0.42 9.23
N GLN A 90 10.96 -0.38 9.14
CA GLN A 90 10.02 -0.28 10.26
C GLN A 90 8.69 -0.93 9.87
N PRO A 91 8.28 -2.01 10.54
CA PRO A 91 6.94 -2.55 10.36
C PRO A 91 5.88 -1.50 10.72
N LEU A 92 4.97 -1.21 9.77
CA LEU A 92 3.87 -0.29 10.00
C LEU A 92 2.63 -1.04 10.49
N THR A 93 1.94 -0.46 11.47
CA THR A 93 0.63 -0.91 11.92
C THR A 93 -0.43 0.13 11.55
N ILE A 94 -1.47 -0.30 10.85
CA ILE A 94 -2.52 0.56 10.30
C ILE A 94 -3.84 0.21 10.99
N ALA A 95 -4.39 1.16 11.76
CA ALA A 95 -5.75 1.05 12.29
C ALA A 95 -6.78 1.32 11.19
N TYR A 96 -7.86 0.56 11.14
CA TYR A 96 -8.94 0.79 10.19
C TYR A 96 -10.30 0.47 10.80
N LEU A 97 -11.38 1.07 10.25
CA LEU A 97 -12.74 0.73 10.68
C LEU A 97 -13.08 -0.68 10.23
N GLY A 98 -13.16 -1.59 11.21
CA GLY A 98 -13.48 -3.00 11.03
C GLY A 98 -14.94 -3.28 10.65
N PRO A 99 -15.30 -4.55 10.65
CA PRO A 99 -14.47 -5.72 10.89
C PRO A 99 -13.49 -6.04 9.75
N GLU A 100 -12.74 -7.15 9.88
CA GLU A 100 -11.91 -7.68 8.80
C GLU A 100 -12.74 -8.01 7.55
N GLY A 101 -12.17 -7.81 6.36
CA GLY A 101 -12.86 -8.00 5.07
C GLY A 101 -13.68 -6.79 4.62
N THR A 102 -13.59 -5.64 5.29
CA THR A 102 -14.30 -4.41 4.90
C THR A 102 -13.56 -3.63 3.82
N PHE A 103 -14.28 -2.72 3.13
CA PHE A 103 -13.68 -1.79 2.16
C PHE A 103 -12.61 -0.91 2.79
N THR A 104 -12.72 -0.60 4.07
CA THR A 104 -11.71 0.21 4.78
C THR A 104 -10.39 -0.56 4.95
N GLN A 105 -10.46 -1.89 5.17
CA GLN A 105 -9.27 -2.73 5.14
C GLN A 105 -8.66 -2.79 3.73
N GLU A 106 -9.49 -3.00 2.71
CA GLU A 106 -9.04 -2.98 1.31
C GLU A 106 -8.37 -1.65 0.94
N ALA A 107 -8.95 -0.52 1.39
CA ALA A 107 -8.35 0.81 1.23
C ALA A 107 -6.98 0.90 1.90
N SER A 108 -6.83 0.35 3.12
CA SER A 108 -5.55 0.31 3.84
C SER A 108 -4.49 -0.45 3.04
N LEU A 109 -4.81 -1.66 2.57
CA LEU A 109 -3.88 -2.48 1.78
C LEU A 109 -3.58 -1.86 0.41
N LYS A 110 -4.59 -1.25 -0.23
CA LYS A 110 -4.40 -0.54 -1.50
C LYS A 110 -3.43 0.65 -1.37
N HIS A 111 -3.46 1.36 -0.25
CA HIS A 111 -2.61 2.53 -0.01
C HIS A 111 -1.20 2.17 0.45
N PHE A 112 -1.09 1.31 1.46
CA PHE A 112 0.18 0.98 2.13
C PHE A 112 0.87 -0.28 1.58
N GLY A 113 0.22 -1.05 0.69
CA GLY A 113 0.67 -2.38 0.25
C GLY A 113 0.38 -3.47 1.28
N HIS A 114 0.77 -4.70 0.97
CA HIS A 114 0.40 -5.88 1.75
C HIS A 114 1.42 -6.26 2.84
N SER A 115 2.53 -5.54 2.96
CA SER A 115 3.57 -5.82 3.97
C SER A 115 3.35 -5.07 5.30
N VAL A 116 2.21 -4.39 5.46
CA VAL A 116 1.82 -3.73 6.70
C VAL A 116 0.99 -4.66 7.59
N SER A 117 1.01 -4.42 8.90
CA SER A 117 0.06 -5.04 9.84
C SER A 117 -1.20 -4.18 9.90
N THR A 118 -2.38 -4.79 9.77
CA THR A 118 -3.65 -4.08 9.87
C THR A 118 -4.37 -4.44 11.16
N MET A 119 -4.99 -3.45 11.83
CA MET A 119 -5.71 -3.62 13.10
C MET A 119 -7.14 -3.09 12.95
N ALA A 120 -8.12 -4.01 13.05
CA ALA A 120 -9.54 -3.68 12.96
C ALA A 120 -10.02 -3.00 14.23
N MET A 121 -10.69 -1.85 14.12
CA MET A 121 -11.32 -1.12 15.20
C MET A 121 -12.83 -1.14 15.06
N ASP A 122 -13.54 -1.19 16.17
CA ASP A 122 -15.01 -1.25 16.19
C ASP A 122 -15.66 0.08 15.79
N THR A 123 -14.96 1.21 16.02
CA THR A 123 -15.48 2.55 15.76
C THR A 123 -14.41 3.47 15.18
N ILE A 124 -14.85 4.54 14.51
CA ILE A 124 -13.97 5.60 13.98
C ILE A 124 -13.17 6.23 15.13
N ASP A 125 -13.79 6.49 16.28
CA ASP A 125 -13.13 7.03 17.47
C ASP A 125 -11.96 6.16 17.93
N HIS A 126 -12.12 4.84 17.88
CA HIS A 126 -11.04 3.92 18.24
C HIS A 126 -9.88 4.02 17.25
N VAL A 127 -10.14 4.17 15.94
CA VAL A 127 -9.07 4.39 14.96
C VAL A 127 -8.26 5.63 15.32
N PHE A 128 -8.93 6.75 15.60
CA PHE A 128 -8.24 8.00 15.98
C PHE A 128 -7.43 7.82 17.27
N ARG A 129 -8.01 7.22 18.33
CA ARG A 129 -7.33 7.01 19.61
C ARG A 129 -6.07 6.15 19.50
N GLU A 130 -6.13 5.06 18.74
CA GLU A 130 -4.98 4.16 18.59
C GLU A 130 -3.82 4.84 17.84
N VAL A 131 -4.12 5.73 16.91
CA VAL A 131 -3.10 6.54 16.22
C VAL A 131 -2.57 7.65 17.14
N GLU A 132 -3.44 8.37 17.87
CA GLU A 132 -3.04 9.39 18.84
C GLU A 132 -2.18 8.83 19.97
N ALA A 133 -2.48 7.61 20.41
CA ALA A 133 -1.71 6.90 21.42
C ALA A 133 -0.37 6.33 20.90
N GLY A 134 -0.12 6.40 19.59
CA GLY A 134 1.09 5.84 18.95
C GLY A 134 1.12 4.31 18.91
N VAL A 135 0.01 3.63 19.18
CA VAL A 135 -0.12 2.17 19.03
C VAL A 135 -0.14 1.78 17.55
N CYS A 136 -0.85 2.57 16.75
CA CYS A 136 -0.85 2.46 15.29
C CYS A 136 -0.14 3.66 14.67
N ASN A 137 0.57 3.41 13.57
CA ASN A 137 1.30 4.48 12.86
C ASN A 137 0.36 5.37 12.04
N TYR A 138 -0.68 4.78 11.46
CA TYR A 138 -1.69 5.45 10.63
C TYR A 138 -3.07 4.90 10.89
N GLY A 139 -4.09 5.69 10.55
CA GLY A 139 -5.48 5.28 10.57
C GLY A 139 -6.15 5.47 9.21
N VAL A 140 -7.02 4.55 8.82
CA VAL A 140 -7.83 4.64 7.61
C VAL A 140 -9.29 4.63 8.02
N VAL A 141 -10.00 5.70 7.69
CA VAL A 141 -11.40 5.92 8.04
C VAL A 141 -12.22 6.29 6.80
N PRO A 142 -13.48 5.88 6.71
CA PRO A 142 -14.34 6.27 5.60
C PRO A 142 -14.73 7.75 5.73
N ILE A 143 -14.68 8.49 4.63
CA ILE A 143 -15.10 9.90 4.59
C ILE A 143 -16.36 10.10 3.76
N GLU A 144 -16.57 9.29 2.74
CA GLU A 144 -17.72 9.37 1.85
C GLU A 144 -18.07 8.00 1.27
N ASN A 145 -19.35 7.76 1.10
CA ASN A 145 -19.89 6.65 0.33
C ASN A 145 -20.85 7.22 -0.71
N SER A 146 -20.71 6.82 -1.98
CA SER A 146 -21.53 7.32 -3.08
C SER A 146 -23.04 7.06 -2.91
N THR A 147 -23.44 6.11 -2.07
CA THR A 147 -24.84 5.77 -1.78
C THR A 147 -25.36 6.48 -0.54
N GLU A 148 -24.57 6.52 0.53
CA GLU A 148 -24.98 7.08 1.84
C GLU A 148 -24.49 8.51 2.07
N GLY A 149 -23.57 8.98 1.22
CA GLY A 149 -23.01 10.34 1.28
C GLY A 149 -21.85 10.44 2.28
N VAL A 150 -21.69 11.64 2.82
CA VAL A 150 -20.57 12.02 3.69
C VAL A 150 -20.72 11.40 5.07
N VAL A 151 -19.62 10.83 5.60
CA VAL A 151 -19.54 10.32 6.97
C VAL A 151 -19.21 11.48 7.92
N SER A 152 -20.25 12.19 8.38
CA SER A 152 -20.09 13.38 9.21
C SER A 152 -19.27 13.12 10.48
N HIS A 153 -19.39 11.95 11.07
CA HIS A 153 -18.64 11.58 12.27
C HIS A 153 -17.10 11.61 12.05
N THR A 154 -16.63 11.17 10.89
CA THR A 154 -15.19 11.28 10.54
C THR A 154 -14.74 12.74 10.47
N LEU A 155 -15.58 13.61 9.87
CA LEU A 155 -15.28 15.05 9.80
C LEU A 155 -15.24 15.69 11.18
N ASP A 156 -16.17 15.33 12.08
CA ASP A 156 -16.18 15.80 13.46
C ASP A 156 -14.92 15.38 14.23
N MET A 157 -14.46 14.13 14.00
CA MET A 157 -13.22 13.65 14.61
C MET A 157 -11.99 14.43 14.12
N PHE A 158 -11.89 14.77 12.84
CA PHE A 158 -10.80 15.61 12.33
C PHE A 158 -10.78 17.02 12.92
N MET A 159 -11.94 17.56 13.32
CA MET A 159 -12.00 18.85 13.98
C MET A 159 -11.53 18.83 15.44
N GLN A 160 -11.56 17.66 16.09
CA GLN A 160 -11.22 17.49 17.50
C GLN A 160 -9.83 16.90 17.72
N SER A 161 -9.32 16.13 16.75
CA SER A 161 -8.05 15.40 16.83
C SER A 161 -6.88 16.26 16.34
N PRO A 162 -5.69 16.12 16.93
CA PRO A 162 -4.48 16.76 16.43
C PRO A 162 -3.88 16.02 15.20
N LEU A 163 -4.46 14.89 14.80
CA LEU A 163 -3.97 14.12 13.66
C LEU A 163 -4.17 14.88 12.35
N GLN A 164 -3.28 14.65 11.40
CA GLN A 164 -3.31 15.28 10.10
C GLN A 164 -3.64 14.28 8.99
N VAL A 165 -4.41 14.72 8.00
CA VAL A 165 -4.65 13.93 6.79
C VAL A 165 -3.38 13.91 5.95
N CYS A 166 -2.86 12.72 5.66
CA CYS A 166 -1.64 12.51 4.87
C CYS A 166 -1.88 11.79 3.53
N GLY A 167 -3.11 11.39 3.26
CA GLY A 167 -3.48 10.76 1.99
C GLY A 167 -4.97 10.48 1.88
N GLU A 168 -5.39 10.12 0.68
CA GLU A 168 -6.74 9.66 0.39
C GLU A 168 -6.71 8.39 -0.48
N VAL A 169 -7.74 7.56 -0.37
CA VAL A 169 -7.91 6.35 -1.16
C VAL A 169 -9.33 6.28 -1.67
N GLU A 170 -9.46 6.18 -2.98
CA GLU A 170 -10.74 5.89 -3.61
C GLU A 170 -10.84 4.41 -3.98
N LEU A 171 -11.93 3.76 -3.58
CA LEU A 171 -12.27 2.39 -3.97
C LEU A 171 -13.51 2.38 -4.86
N ARG A 172 -13.39 1.74 -6.01
CA ARG A 172 -14.52 1.48 -6.88
C ARG A 172 -15.22 0.21 -6.45
N ILE A 173 -16.42 0.34 -5.86
CA ILE A 173 -17.19 -0.77 -5.34
C ILE A 173 -18.16 -1.28 -6.41
N HIS A 174 -18.06 -2.57 -6.76
CA HIS A 174 -18.98 -3.27 -7.63
C HIS A 174 -19.77 -4.30 -6.84
N GLN A 175 -21.08 -4.14 -6.78
CA GLN A 175 -21.96 -5.12 -6.15
C GLN A 175 -22.49 -6.12 -7.19
N ASN A 176 -22.46 -7.41 -6.84
CA ASN A 176 -22.93 -8.49 -7.68
C ASN A 176 -24.08 -9.24 -6.99
N LEU A 177 -25.16 -9.48 -7.73
CA LEU A 177 -26.24 -10.34 -7.25
C LEU A 177 -25.86 -11.80 -7.54
N LEU A 178 -25.77 -12.60 -6.48
CA LEU A 178 -25.51 -14.04 -6.58
C LEU A 178 -26.78 -14.81 -6.23
N GLY A 179 -27.08 -15.84 -7.00
CA GLY A 179 -28.22 -16.74 -6.78
C GLY A 179 -27.83 -18.17 -7.06
N LYS A 180 -28.50 -19.11 -6.38
CA LYS A 180 -28.41 -20.52 -6.69
C LYS A 180 -29.36 -20.81 -7.86
N MET A 181 -28.84 -21.30 -8.97
CA MET A 181 -29.70 -21.82 -10.05
C MET A 181 -30.28 -23.17 -9.56
N GLU A 182 -31.62 -23.28 -9.61
CA GLU A 182 -32.34 -24.55 -9.41
C GLU A 182 -32.26 -25.42 -10.67
#